data_39bab9f96ec6b778e91042afa50ba24f
#
_entry.id   39bab9f96ec6b778e91042afa50ba24f
#
_cell.length_a   1.000
_cell.length_b   1.000
_cell.length_c   1.000
_cell.angle_alpha   90.00
_cell.angle_beta   90.00
_cell.angle_gamma   90.00
#
_symmetry.space_group_name_H-M   'P 1'
#
loop_
_entity.id
_entity.type
_entity.pdbx_description
1 polymer ?
#
loop_
_entity_poly.entity_id
_entity_poly.type
_entity_poly.pdbx_seq_one_letter_code
_entity_poly.pdbx_strand_id
1 'polypeptide(L)'
;MAPACAAPGEFSVLQIGPMAVWPPVILAPMAGVTDVPFRALCREYGEQGRTAGASPLSVDAAPGLYVNQMITARAWLENHPKTLKLAEFGGDESPRSIQLYGTVPEDVGET
;
A
#
# COMPACT_ATOMS: atom_id res chain seq x y z
N MET A 1 5.28 28.25 -5.07
CA MET A 1 4.86 27.85 -6.44
C MET A 1 4.18 26.48 -6.34
N ALA A 2 2.92 26.42 -6.74
CA ALA A 2 2.23 25.15 -6.79
C ALA A 2 2.88 24.28 -7.86
N PRO A 3 3.21 23.01 -7.58
CA PRO A 3 3.72 22.13 -8.62
C PRO A 3 2.64 21.94 -9.69
N ALA A 4 3.03 22.00 -10.93
CA ALA A 4 2.14 21.65 -12.03
C ALA A 4 1.76 20.17 -11.87
N CYS A 5 0.52 19.84 -12.19
CA CYS A 5 0.14 18.44 -12.28
C CYS A 5 1.00 17.75 -13.33
N ALA A 6 1.53 16.60 -12.99
CA ALA A 6 2.30 15.81 -13.93
C ALA A 6 1.40 15.39 -15.10
N ALA A 7 1.90 15.56 -16.31
CA ALA A 7 1.21 15.03 -17.48
C ALA A 7 1.38 13.49 -17.53
N PRO A 8 0.42 12.77 -18.13
CA PRO A 8 0.59 11.34 -18.35
C PRO A 8 1.92 11.04 -19.07
N GLY A 9 2.72 10.16 -18.49
CA GLY A 9 4.04 9.81 -19.02
C GLY A 9 5.20 10.64 -18.48
N GLU A 10 4.95 11.70 -17.72
CA GLU A 10 6.01 12.49 -17.08
C GLU A 10 6.78 11.70 -16.01
N PHE A 11 6.09 10.80 -15.33
CA PHE A 11 6.72 9.91 -14.36
C PHE A 11 6.73 8.49 -14.89
N SER A 12 7.83 7.81 -14.62
CA SER A 12 7.94 6.39 -14.95
C SER A 12 7.04 5.56 -14.03
N VAL A 13 6.59 4.43 -14.52
CA VAL A 13 5.96 3.41 -13.69
C VAL A 13 6.94 3.00 -12.59
N LEU A 14 6.48 2.96 -11.36
CA LEU A 14 7.28 2.44 -10.25
C LEU A 14 7.29 0.92 -10.33
N GLN A 15 8.49 0.34 -10.38
CA GLN A 15 8.67 -1.09 -10.44
C GLN A 15 9.16 -1.61 -9.09
N ILE A 16 8.40 -2.51 -8.47
CA ILE A 16 8.76 -3.17 -7.20
C ILE A 16 8.77 -4.67 -7.47
N GLY A 17 9.96 -5.24 -7.74
CA GLY A 17 10.06 -6.62 -8.19
C GLY A 17 9.23 -6.81 -9.47
N PRO A 18 8.35 -7.80 -9.52
CA PRO A 18 7.48 -8.04 -10.68
C PRO A 18 6.26 -7.10 -10.72
N MET A 19 6.05 -6.28 -9.68
CA MET A 19 4.87 -5.42 -9.56
C MET A 19 5.12 -4.05 -10.14
N ALA A 20 4.24 -3.60 -11.02
CA ALA A 20 4.23 -2.24 -11.55
C ALA A 20 3.18 -1.41 -10.80
N VAL A 21 3.53 -0.19 -10.42
CA VAL A 21 2.64 0.75 -9.72
C VAL A 21 2.52 2.04 -10.54
N TRP A 22 1.29 2.41 -10.88
CA TRP A 22 0.98 3.66 -11.55
C TRP A 22 -0.40 4.16 -11.11
N PRO A 23 -0.61 5.41 -10.71
CA PRO A 23 0.48 6.41 -10.50
C PRO A 23 1.48 5.95 -9.44
N PRO A 24 2.73 6.43 -9.50
CA PRO A 24 3.79 5.98 -8.59
C PRO A 24 3.65 6.63 -7.21
N VAL A 25 2.55 6.35 -6.54
CA VAL A 25 2.16 6.94 -5.26
C VAL A 25 2.03 5.83 -4.22
N ILE A 26 2.60 6.08 -3.06
CA ILE A 26 2.54 5.17 -1.93
C ILE A 26 1.89 5.89 -0.76
N LEU A 27 0.79 5.33 -0.25
CA LEU A 27 0.19 5.80 0.99
C LEU A 27 1.05 5.33 2.16
N ALA A 28 1.62 6.27 2.90
CA ALA A 28 2.42 5.94 4.07
C ALA A 28 1.58 5.24 5.14
N PRO A 29 2.13 4.24 5.82
CA PRO A 29 1.42 3.59 6.94
C PRO A 29 1.28 4.56 8.10
N MET A 30 0.06 4.71 8.62
CA MET A 30 -0.25 5.63 9.71
C MET A 30 -1.11 4.91 10.75
N ALA A 31 -0.60 4.81 11.98
CA ALA A 31 -1.30 4.14 13.06
C ALA A 31 -2.68 4.79 13.33
N GLY A 32 -3.70 3.95 13.42
CA GLY A 32 -5.08 4.40 13.63
C GLY A 32 -5.74 5.03 12.41
N VAL A 33 -5.03 5.18 11.29
CA VAL A 33 -5.53 5.85 10.08
C VAL A 33 -5.64 4.89 8.91
N THR A 34 -4.56 4.16 8.59
CA THR A 34 -4.51 3.32 7.39
C THR A 34 -5.14 1.93 7.64
N ASP A 35 -6.37 1.90 8.07
CA ASP A 35 -7.18 0.69 8.20
C ASP A 35 -7.80 0.28 6.86
N VAL A 36 -8.53 -0.83 6.85
CA VAL A 36 -9.14 -1.36 5.62
C VAL A 36 -10.04 -0.33 4.93
N PRO A 37 -11.00 0.35 5.63
CA PRO A 37 -11.87 1.32 4.97
C PRO A 37 -11.11 2.49 4.38
N PHE A 38 -10.10 3.01 5.09
CA PHE A 38 -9.32 4.14 4.62
C PHE A 38 -8.49 3.78 3.39
N ARG A 39 -7.83 2.62 3.42
CA ARG A 39 -7.07 2.15 2.26
C ARG A 39 -7.97 1.88 1.06
N ALA A 40 -9.15 1.32 1.28
CA ALA A 40 -10.12 1.09 0.21
C ALA A 40 -10.56 2.40 -0.45
N LEU A 41 -10.83 3.43 0.35
CA LEU A 41 -11.18 4.76 -0.14
C LEU A 41 -10.05 5.37 -0.97
N CYS A 42 -8.83 5.34 -0.44
CA CYS A 42 -7.66 5.87 -1.15
C CYS A 42 -7.41 5.11 -2.47
N ARG A 43 -7.55 3.80 -2.46
CA ARG A 43 -7.37 2.97 -3.66
C ARG A 43 -8.43 3.29 -4.71
N GLU A 44 -9.66 3.55 -4.31
CA GLU A 44 -10.72 3.95 -5.23
C GLU A 44 -10.35 5.25 -5.97
N TYR A 45 -9.87 6.26 -5.27
CA TYR A 45 -9.39 7.49 -5.89
C TYR A 45 -8.14 7.26 -6.73
N GLY A 46 -7.25 6.40 -6.30
CA GLY A 46 -6.07 6.02 -7.07
C GLY A 46 -6.44 5.37 -8.40
N GLU A 47 -7.44 4.50 -8.39
CA GLU A 47 -7.96 3.86 -9.60
C GLU A 47 -8.59 4.88 -10.54
N GLN A 48 -9.36 5.83 -10.02
CA GLN A 48 -9.92 6.91 -10.82
C GLN A 48 -8.83 7.77 -11.46
N GLY A 49 -7.78 8.10 -10.70
CA GLY A 49 -6.64 8.85 -11.20
C GLY A 49 -5.87 8.09 -12.27
N ARG A 50 -5.69 6.79 -12.09
CA ARG A 50 -5.05 5.92 -13.08
C ARG A 50 -5.81 5.92 -14.40
N THR A 51 -7.13 5.81 -14.32
CA THR A 51 -8.00 5.77 -15.50
C THR A 51 -8.03 7.11 -16.21
N ALA A 52 -8.15 8.22 -15.45
CA ALA A 52 -8.24 9.56 -16.00
C ALA A 52 -6.92 10.00 -16.67
N GLY A 53 -5.78 9.58 -16.10
CA GLY A 53 -4.45 9.90 -16.64
C GLY A 53 -3.89 8.82 -17.55
N ALA A 54 -4.72 7.97 -18.12
CA ALA A 54 -4.30 6.72 -18.73
C ALA A 54 -3.22 6.87 -19.79
N SER A 55 -2.03 6.42 -19.44
CA SER A 55 -1.03 5.97 -20.40
C SER A 55 -1.29 4.50 -20.71
N PRO A 56 -1.11 4.04 -21.96
CA PRO A 56 -1.21 2.61 -22.28
C PRO A 56 -0.30 1.73 -21.41
N LEU A 57 0.79 2.30 -20.93
CA LEU A 57 1.75 1.60 -20.08
C LEU A 57 1.24 1.34 -18.64
N SER A 58 0.15 2.00 -18.22
CA SER A 58 -0.37 1.90 -16.87
C SER A 58 -1.55 0.93 -16.73
N VAL A 59 -1.99 0.31 -17.82
CA VAL A 59 -3.21 -0.51 -17.85
C VAL A 59 -3.13 -1.70 -16.88
N ASP A 60 -1.96 -2.33 -16.80
CA ASP A 60 -1.74 -3.50 -15.93
C ASP A 60 -1.07 -3.14 -14.60
N ALA A 61 -0.84 -1.85 -14.36
CA ALA A 61 -0.20 -1.40 -13.14
C ALA A 61 -1.20 -1.35 -11.98
N ALA A 62 -0.70 -1.60 -10.75
CA ALA A 62 -1.47 -1.35 -9.55
C ALA A 62 -1.74 0.16 -9.39
N PRO A 63 -2.92 0.59 -8.93
CA PRO A 63 -3.32 1.99 -8.86
C PRO A 63 -2.72 2.74 -7.67
N GLY A 64 -1.50 2.46 -7.30
CA GLY A 64 -0.81 2.96 -6.11
C GLY A 64 -0.49 1.81 -5.17
N LEU A 65 0.22 2.12 -4.10
CA LEU A 65 0.52 1.15 -3.04
C LEU A 65 0.01 1.72 -1.72
N TYR A 66 -0.78 0.93 -1.00
CA TYR A 66 -1.45 1.37 0.22
C TYR A 66 -1.02 0.47 1.35
N VAL A 67 -0.21 1.03 2.27
CA VAL A 67 0.46 0.24 3.31
C VAL A 67 -0.39 0.19 4.56
N ASN A 68 -0.58 -1.00 5.11
CA ASN A 68 -1.26 -1.22 6.38
C ASN A 68 -0.46 -0.58 7.51
N GLN A 69 -1.16 -0.26 8.60
CA GLN A 69 -0.49 0.29 9.77
C GLN A 69 0.47 -0.71 10.38
N MET A 70 1.49 -0.20 11.09
CA MET A 70 2.55 -1.01 11.67
C MET A 70 2.02 -2.06 12.64
N ILE A 71 2.50 -3.28 12.50
CA ILE A 71 2.35 -4.33 13.50
C ILE A 71 3.72 -4.73 14.03
N THR A 72 3.77 -5.19 15.27
CA THR A 72 5.01 -5.72 15.82
C THR A 72 5.07 -7.23 15.59
N ALA A 73 6.25 -7.71 15.18
CA ALA A 73 6.46 -9.14 14.96
C ALA A 73 6.15 -9.96 16.23
N ARG A 74 6.59 -9.46 17.37
CA ARG A 74 6.37 -10.14 18.64
C ARG A 74 4.90 -10.32 18.97
N ALA A 75 4.10 -9.26 18.83
CA ALA A 75 2.66 -9.32 19.08
C ALA A 75 1.94 -10.25 18.09
N TRP A 76 2.41 -10.28 16.85
CA TRP A 76 1.88 -11.19 15.84
C TRP A 76 2.13 -12.65 16.22
N LEU A 77 3.37 -12.99 16.62
CA LEU A 77 3.73 -14.36 17.02
C LEU A 77 3.00 -14.81 18.30
N GLU A 78 2.67 -13.87 19.17
CA GLU A 78 1.88 -14.13 20.38
C GLU A 78 0.37 -14.18 20.11
N ASN A 79 -0.05 -14.04 18.86
CA ASN A 79 -1.46 -14.06 18.44
C ASN A 79 -2.30 -13.01 19.18
N HIS A 80 -1.75 -11.83 19.42
CA HIS A 80 -2.45 -10.76 20.11
C HIS A 80 -3.67 -10.32 19.28
N PRO A 81 -4.91 -10.39 19.82
CA PRO A 81 -6.12 -10.16 19.01
C PRO A 81 -6.16 -8.82 18.29
N LYS A 82 -5.72 -7.76 18.96
CA LYS A 82 -5.66 -6.42 18.35
C LYS A 82 -4.70 -6.37 17.18
N THR A 83 -3.55 -7.02 17.30
CA THR A 83 -2.54 -7.10 16.24
C THR A 83 -3.06 -7.87 15.03
N LEU A 84 -3.72 -9.00 15.27
CA LEU A 84 -4.32 -9.77 14.18
C LEU A 84 -5.35 -8.95 13.43
N LYS A 85 -6.14 -8.17 14.14
CA LYS A 85 -7.12 -7.28 13.53
C LYS A 85 -6.46 -6.15 12.73
N LEU A 86 -5.39 -5.55 13.25
CA LEU A 86 -4.64 -4.50 12.55
C LEU A 86 -4.00 -5.01 11.27
N ALA A 87 -3.69 -6.29 11.20
CA ALA A 87 -3.06 -6.90 10.02
C ALA A 87 -4.07 -7.33 8.95
N GLU A 88 -5.38 -7.14 9.17
CA GLU A 88 -6.39 -7.52 8.20
C GLU A 88 -6.30 -6.74 6.90
N PHE A 89 -6.65 -7.43 5.82
CA PHE A 89 -6.80 -6.83 4.50
C PHE A 89 -8.22 -7.02 4.01
N GLY A 90 -8.67 -6.11 3.15
CA GLY A 90 -9.96 -6.29 2.46
C GLY A 90 -9.91 -7.51 1.54
N GLY A 91 -11.05 -8.17 1.35
CA GLY A 91 -11.12 -9.39 0.54
C GLY A 91 -10.67 -9.19 -0.90
N ASP A 92 -10.87 -8.00 -1.44
CA ASP A 92 -10.49 -7.61 -2.80
C ASP A 92 -9.23 -6.75 -2.85
N GLU A 93 -8.57 -6.55 -1.72
CA GLU A 93 -7.39 -5.68 -1.64
C GLU A 93 -6.18 -6.33 -2.32
N SER A 94 -5.66 -5.64 -3.33
CA SER A 94 -4.46 -6.06 -4.08
C SER A 94 -3.78 -4.82 -4.68
N PRO A 95 -2.46 -4.69 -4.59
CA PRO A 95 -1.56 -5.53 -3.81
C PRO A 95 -1.71 -5.30 -2.30
N ARG A 96 -1.24 -6.25 -1.52
CA ARG A 96 -1.24 -6.15 -0.06
C ARG A 96 0.13 -5.76 0.43
N SER A 97 0.19 -4.73 1.28
CA SER A 97 1.44 -4.23 1.84
C SER A 97 1.28 -4.00 3.33
N ILE A 98 2.21 -4.50 4.10
CA ILE A 98 2.17 -4.42 5.54
C ILE A 98 3.48 -3.84 6.06
N GLN A 99 3.39 -2.98 7.09
CA GLN A 99 4.56 -2.49 7.80
C GLN A 99 4.83 -3.38 9.00
N LEU A 100 6.00 -3.97 9.04
CA LEU A 100 6.41 -4.87 10.10
C LEU A 100 7.54 -4.25 10.91
N TYR A 101 7.43 -4.30 12.23
CA TYR A 101 8.45 -3.83 13.15
C TYR A 101 8.93 -4.98 14.04
N GLY A 102 10.23 -5.10 14.24
CA GLY A 102 10.79 -6.06 15.16
C GLY A 102 12.24 -5.72 15.47
N THR A 103 12.68 -6.12 16.66
CA THR A 103 14.08 -5.93 17.11
C THR A 103 14.82 -7.25 17.18
N VAL A 104 14.12 -8.37 17.09
CA VAL A 104 14.69 -9.72 17.09
C VAL A 104 14.55 -10.28 15.67
N PRO A 105 15.67 -10.51 14.95
CA PRO A 105 15.58 -10.96 13.55
C PRO A 105 14.79 -12.24 13.36
N GLU A 106 14.89 -13.18 14.28
CA GLU A 106 14.14 -14.44 14.22
C GLU A 106 12.63 -14.22 14.26
N ASP A 107 12.17 -13.30 15.12
CA ASP A 107 10.75 -12.98 15.23
C ASP A 107 10.23 -12.40 13.91
N VAL A 108 10.99 -11.51 13.29
CA VAL A 108 10.63 -10.91 12.01
C VAL A 108 10.58 -11.97 10.90
N GLY A 109 11.55 -12.87 10.90
CA GLY A 109 11.60 -13.95 9.92
C GLY A 109 10.44 -14.95 10.04
N GLU A 110 9.93 -15.17 11.24
CA GLU A 110 8.80 -16.08 11.48
C GLU A 110 7.43 -15.42 11.19
N THR A 111 7.38 -14.10 11.18
CA THR A 111 6.16 -13.37 10.92
C THR A 111 5.83 -13.35 9.43
#